data_3a11eff468f134e2492dc26840938a61
#
_entry.id   3a11eff468f134e2492dc26840938a61
#
_cell.length_a   1.000
_cell.length_b   1.000
_cell.length_c   1.000
_cell.angle_alpha   90.00
_cell.angle_beta   90.00
_cell.angle_gamma   90.00
#
_symmetry.space_group_name_H-M   'P 1'
#
loop_
_entity.id
_entity.type
_entity.pdbx_description
1 polymer ?
#
loop_
_entity_poly.entity_id
_entity_poly.type
_entity_poly.pdbx_seq_one_letter_code
_entity_poly.pdbx_strand_id
1 'polypeptide(L)'
;AYNEKKLDIHAPIKVYVNDLNEEGGMVRKMVETSVGRLMANEYVPDEVGYINEVWGKKALRDIISRVIKVCGVARTAQFLDDIKNLGYYMAFKGGLSFNLADVLIPPEKDEIVKEGYDEVEQITANYNMGFITNNERYNQIIDTWTHVNSRLSKTLIEQLSADDDGFNSIYMMMDSGARGSKEQIRQLSGMRGLMAKPQKSGSEGGQIIENPILSNFKEGLSVLEYFISTHGARKGLADTAPKTADAGYLT
;
A
#
# COMPACT_ATOMS: atom_id res chain seq x y z
N ALA A 1 18.64 -27.08 10.64
CA ALA A 1 19.26 -26.48 9.43
C ALA A 1 19.12 -24.95 9.44
N TYR A 2 17.92 -24.38 9.65
CA TYR A 2 17.72 -22.94 9.73
C TYR A 2 18.47 -22.31 10.92
N ASN A 3 18.34 -22.88 12.11
CA ASN A 3 19.07 -22.41 13.31
C ASN A 3 20.59 -22.52 13.18
N GLU A 4 21.07 -23.43 12.35
CA GLU A 4 22.49 -23.59 12.01
C GLU A 4 22.94 -22.70 10.84
N LYS A 5 22.06 -21.81 10.34
CA LYS A 5 22.29 -20.91 9.20
C LYS A 5 22.66 -21.64 7.88
N LYS A 6 22.23 -22.90 7.73
CA LYS A 6 22.43 -23.70 6.50
C LYS A 6 21.29 -23.50 5.49
N LEU A 7 20.15 -22.97 5.92
CA LEU A 7 18.99 -22.65 5.11
C LEU A 7 18.53 -21.23 5.38
N ASP A 8 18.18 -20.52 4.33
CA ASP A 8 17.53 -19.22 4.42
C ASP A 8 16.05 -19.35 4.75
N ILE A 9 15.45 -18.30 5.31
CA ILE A 9 14.02 -18.25 5.63
C ILE A 9 13.13 -18.33 4.37
N HIS A 10 13.64 -17.88 3.23
CA HIS A 10 12.96 -17.91 1.94
C HIS A 10 13.23 -19.19 1.13
N ALA A 11 14.13 -20.06 1.60
CA ALA A 11 14.49 -21.29 0.89
C ALA A 11 13.26 -22.16 0.63
N PRO A 12 13.03 -22.62 -0.62
CA PRO A 12 11.97 -23.56 -0.94
C PRO A 12 12.33 -24.95 -0.38
N ILE A 13 11.40 -25.56 0.31
CA ILE A 13 11.56 -26.89 0.92
C ILE A 13 10.36 -27.78 0.64
N LYS A 14 10.61 -29.09 0.62
CA LYS A 14 9.56 -30.12 0.61
C LYS A 14 9.54 -30.78 1.98
N VAL A 15 8.40 -30.68 2.65
CA VAL A 15 8.24 -31.17 4.00
C VAL A 15 6.89 -31.87 4.19
N TYR A 16 6.86 -32.86 5.07
CA TYR A 16 5.61 -33.47 5.51
C TYR A 16 4.99 -32.60 6.60
N VAL A 17 3.78 -32.13 6.35
CA VAL A 17 2.97 -31.36 7.30
C VAL A 17 1.72 -32.15 7.69
N ASN A 18 1.20 -31.86 8.86
CA ASN A 18 -0.12 -32.34 9.24
C ASN A 18 -1.14 -31.37 8.67
N ASP A 19 -2.05 -31.86 7.88
CA ASP A 19 -3.11 -31.08 7.24
C ASP A 19 -4.46 -31.78 7.41
N LEU A 20 -5.55 -31.06 7.24
CA LEU A 20 -6.89 -31.63 7.30
C LEU A 20 -7.29 -32.23 5.95
N ASN A 21 -7.89 -33.43 5.97
CA ASN A 21 -8.56 -33.99 4.79
C ASN A 21 -9.98 -33.38 4.65
N GLU A 22 -10.65 -33.70 3.55
CA GLU A 22 -12.02 -33.25 3.27
C GLU A 22 -13.04 -33.66 4.34
N GLU A 23 -12.77 -34.73 5.08
CA GLU A 23 -13.59 -35.26 6.18
C GLU A 23 -13.21 -34.69 7.56
N GLY A 24 -12.24 -33.74 7.62
CA GLY A 24 -11.78 -33.14 8.88
C GLY A 24 -10.80 -33.96 9.70
N GLY A 25 -10.30 -35.09 9.13
CA GLY A 25 -9.27 -35.92 9.76
C GLY A 25 -7.86 -35.39 9.51
N MET A 26 -6.95 -35.59 10.48
CA MET A 26 -5.54 -35.23 10.33
C MET A 26 -4.83 -36.23 9.41
N VAL A 27 -4.24 -35.71 8.33
CA VAL A 27 -3.47 -36.50 7.36
C VAL A 27 -2.10 -35.86 7.15
N ARG A 28 -1.08 -36.72 7.10
CA ARG A 28 0.26 -36.27 6.80
C ARG A 28 0.48 -36.17 5.30
N LYS A 29 0.67 -34.92 4.81
CA LYS A 29 0.80 -34.59 3.39
C LYS A 29 2.17 -33.97 3.12
N MET A 30 2.78 -34.34 1.99
CA MET A 30 3.98 -33.67 1.50
C MET A 30 3.59 -32.38 0.79
N VAL A 31 4.14 -31.24 1.24
CA VAL A 31 3.86 -29.92 0.69
C VAL A 31 5.15 -29.21 0.30
N GLU A 32 5.14 -28.55 -0.84
CA GLU A 32 6.19 -27.61 -1.21
C GLU A 32 5.88 -26.26 -0.58
N THR A 33 6.81 -25.75 0.21
CA THR A 33 6.64 -24.52 1.00
C THR A 33 7.98 -23.83 1.22
N SER A 34 8.01 -22.74 1.98
CA SER A 34 9.25 -22.10 2.43
C SER A 34 9.48 -22.33 3.93
N VAL A 35 10.73 -22.17 4.36
CA VAL A 35 11.10 -22.27 5.78
C VAL A 35 10.29 -21.30 6.63
N GLY A 36 10.11 -20.04 6.15
CA GLY A 36 9.34 -19.02 6.86
C GLY A 36 7.86 -19.37 7.04
N ARG A 37 7.22 -19.96 6.01
CA ARG A 37 5.83 -20.42 6.12
C ARG A 37 5.69 -21.58 7.10
N LEU A 38 6.66 -22.50 7.11
CA LEU A 38 6.67 -23.58 8.07
C LEU A 38 6.77 -23.06 9.51
N MET A 39 7.68 -22.11 9.76
CA MET A 39 7.84 -21.48 11.08
C MET A 39 6.59 -20.70 11.51
N ALA A 40 5.94 -20.01 10.58
CA ALA A 40 4.70 -19.29 10.88
C ALA A 40 3.56 -20.25 11.25
N ASN A 41 3.49 -21.41 10.59
CA ASN A 41 2.46 -22.43 10.88
C ASN A 41 2.67 -23.14 12.23
N GLU A 42 3.83 -23.05 12.87
CA GLU A 42 4.03 -23.59 14.24
C GLU A 42 3.09 -22.94 15.27
N TYR A 43 2.62 -21.72 14.98
CA TYR A 43 1.71 -20.97 15.87
C TYR A 43 0.23 -21.19 15.53
N VAL A 44 -0.08 -21.74 14.35
CA VAL A 44 -1.46 -22.04 13.94
C VAL A 44 -1.94 -23.28 14.69
N PRO A 45 -3.16 -23.24 15.28
CA PRO A 45 -3.73 -24.43 15.89
C PRO A 45 -3.91 -25.56 14.87
N ASP A 46 -3.59 -26.79 15.26
CA ASP A 46 -3.65 -27.99 14.39
C ASP A 46 -5.06 -28.19 13.79
N GLU A 47 -6.10 -27.79 14.51
CA GLU A 47 -7.51 -27.91 14.09
C GLU A 47 -7.87 -27.04 12.89
N VAL A 48 -7.01 -26.07 12.53
CA VAL A 48 -7.21 -25.19 11.37
C VAL A 48 -6.56 -25.75 10.11
N GLY A 49 -5.58 -26.64 10.27
CA GLY A 49 -4.78 -27.20 9.19
C GLY A 49 -3.62 -26.30 8.73
N TYR A 50 -2.83 -26.82 7.79
CA TYR A 50 -1.65 -26.10 7.28
C TYR A 50 -2.02 -25.01 6.28
N ILE A 51 -1.44 -23.82 6.46
CA ILE A 51 -1.71 -22.64 5.63
C ILE A 51 -0.49 -22.33 4.78
N ASN A 52 -0.56 -22.60 3.47
CA ASN A 52 0.55 -22.42 2.52
C ASN A 52 0.39 -21.18 1.64
N GLU A 53 0.05 -20.05 2.24
CA GLU A 53 -0.07 -18.77 1.54
C GLU A 53 0.75 -17.67 2.23
N VAL A 54 0.91 -16.51 1.56
CA VAL A 54 1.57 -15.35 2.15
C VAL A 54 0.58 -14.65 3.09
N TRP A 55 0.98 -14.45 4.34
CA TRP A 55 0.14 -13.84 5.36
C TRP A 55 0.12 -12.31 5.26
N GLY A 56 -0.52 -11.81 4.21
CA GLY A 56 -0.86 -10.40 4.10
C GLY A 56 -2.06 -10.05 4.99
N LYS A 57 -2.40 -8.76 5.04
CA LYS A 57 -3.50 -8.24 5.90
C LYS A 57 -4.84 -8.95 5.67
N LYS A 58 -5.19 -9.27 4.41
CA LYS A 58 -6.43 -9.98 4.07
C LYS A 58 -6.38 -11.44 4.52
N ALA A 59 -5.32 -12.15 4.13
CA ALA A 59 -5.12 -13.55 4.50
C ALA A 59 -5.14 -13.74 6.03
N LEU A 60 -4.44 -12.88 6.76
CA LEU A 60 -4.42 -12.95 8.22
C LEU A 60 -5.81 -12.75 8.85
N ARG A 61 -6.63 -11.86 8.30
CA ARG A 61 -8.02 -11.68 8.74
C ARG A 61 -8.85 -12.95 8.53
N ASP A 62 -8.68 -13.60 7.38
CA ASP A 62 -9.39 -14.83 7.05
C ASP A 62 -8.93 -16.00 7.95
N ILE A 63 -7.63 -16.09 8.23
CA ILE A 63 -7.05 -17.04 9.18
C ILE A 63 -7.64 -16.85 10.59
N ILE A 64 -7.63 -15.62 11.10
CA ILE A 64 -8.21 -15.29 12.41
C ILE A 64 -9.69 -15.68 12.46
N SER A 65 -10.45 -15.40 11.41
CA SER A 65 -11.86 -15.77 11.33
C SER A 65 -12.06 -17.30 11.36
N ARG A 66 -11.16 -18.06 10.75
CA ARG A 66 -11.17 -19.54 10.80
C ARG A 66 -10.82 -20.04 12.20
N VAL A 67 -9.77 -19.52 12.81
CA VAL A 67 -9.31 -19.91 14.16
C VAL A 67 -10.41 -19.67 15.20
N ILE A 68 -11.10 -18.53 15.17
CA ILE A 68 -12.18 -18.22 16.14
C ILE A 68 -13.38 -19.16 15.99
N LYS A 69 -13.70 -19.55 14.75
CA LYS A 69 -14.81 -20.47 14.48
C LYS A 69 -14.51 -21.91 14.92
N VAL A 70 -13.26 -22.35 14.78
CA VAL A 70 -12.87 -23.75 15.05
C VAL A 70 -12.44 -23.91 16.49
N CYS A 71 -11.57 -23.05 17.00
CA CYS A 71 -10.89 -23.21 18.27
C CYS A 71 -11.51 -22.35 19.43
N GLY A 72 -12.44 -21.45 19.08
CA GLY A 72 -13.08 -20.54 20.06
C GLY A 72 -12.19 -19.38 20.51
N VAL A 73 -12.76 -18.51 21.35
CA VAL A 73 -12.17 -17.20 21.70
C VAL A 73 -10.85 -17.31 22.47
N ALA A 74 -10.76 -18.19 23.46
CA ALA A 74 -9.58 -18.31 24.32
C ALA A 74 -8.33 -18.73 23.53
N ARG A 75 -8.46 -19.74 22.66
CA ARG A 75 -7.34 -20.19 21.81
C ARG A 75 -6.97 -19.15 20.76
N THR A 76 -7.97 -18.40 20.23
CA THR A 76 -7.72 -17.30 19.31
C THR A 76 -6.93 -16.17 19.95
N ALA A 77 -7.21 -15.83 21.21
CA ALA A 77 -6.45 -14.81 21.92
C ALA A 77 -4.97 -15.20 22.05
N GLN A 78 -4.70 -16.44 22.42
CA GLN A 78 -3.32 -16.97 22.46
C GLN A 78 -2.65 -16.90 21.09
N PHE A 79 -3.33 -17.36 20.05
CA PHE A 79 -2.83 -17.31 18.65
C PHE A 79 -2.47 -15.88 18.22
N LEU A 80 -3.31 -14.88 18.56
CA LEU A 80 -3.04 -13.48 18.25
C LEU A 80 -1.80 -12.94 18.98
N ASP A 81 -1.61 -13.32 20.26
CA ASP A 81 -0.42 -12.96 21.02
C ASP A 81 0.85 -13.61 20.44
N ASP A 82 0.75 -14.86 20.05
CA ASP A 82 1.88 -15.60 19.45
C ASP A 82 2.29 -14.99 18.10
N ILE A 83 1.33 -14.66 17.21
CA ILE A 83 1.60 -13.98 15.93
C ILE A 83 2.17 -12.59 16.14
N LYS A 84 1.64 -11.84 17.07
CA LYS A 84 2.18 -10.51 17.43
C LYS A 84 3.65 -10.62 17.85
N ASN A 85 3.98 -11.56 18.73
CA ASN A 85 5.33 -11.77 19.22
C ASN A 85 6.26 -12.27 18.11
N LEU A 86 5.79 -13.18 17.25
CA LEU A 86 6.52 -13.62 16.05
C LEU A 86 6.82 -12.44 15.13
N GLY A 87 5.84 -11.57 14.87
CA GLY A 87 6.01 -10.40 14.02
C GLY A 87 7.07 -9.44 14.55
N TYR A 88 7.04 -9.12 15.83
CA TYR A 88 8.08 -8.29 16.47
C TYR A 88 9.46 -8.95 16.43
N TYR A 89 9.54 -10.25 16.71
CA TYR A 89 10.79 -10.98 16.66
C TYR A 89 11.40 -11.00 15.25
N MET A 90 10.57 -11.24 14.24
CA MET A 90 11.04 -11.28 12.85
C MET A 90 11.43 -9.89 12.33
N ALA A 91 10.70 -8.85 12.68
CA ALA A 91 11.06 -7.47 12.35
C ALA A 91 12.40 -7.06 12.98
N PHE A 92 12.63 -7.41 14.23
CA PHE A 92 13.90 -7.21 14.92
C PHE A 92 15.04 -8.01 14.25
N LYS A 93 14.82 -9.29 13.98
CA LYS A 93 15.82 -10.19 13.38
C LYS A 93 16.16 -9.78 11.95
N GLY A 94 15.18 -9.34 11.17
CA GLY A 94 15.35 -8.85 9.81
C GLY A 94 16.04 -7.48 9.75
N GLY A 95 16.08 -6.73 10.85
CA GLY A 95 16.66 -5.40 10.90
C GLY A 95 15.96 -4.42 9.95
N LEU A 96 14.62 -4.53 9.82
CA LEU A 96 13.83 -3.73 8.90
C LEU A 96 13.93 -2.25 9.24
N SER A 97 14.58 -1.51 8.37
CA SER A 97 14.70 -0.05 8.41
C SER A 97 14.54 0.52 7.01
N PHE A 98 14.26 1.79 6.91
CA PHE A 98 14.22 2.48 5.62
C PHE A 98 14.88 3.84 5.72
N ASN A 99 15.39 4.31 4.61
CA ASN A 99 15.97 5.64 4.48
C ASN A 99 15.38 6.37 3.25
N LEU A 100 15.81 7.59 3.03
CA LEU A 100 15.31 8.38 1.89
C LEU A 100 15.76 7.81 0.53
N ALA A 101 16.83 7.02 0.48
CA ALA A 101 17.29 6.37 -0.75
C ALA A 101 16.33 5.27 -1.21
N ASP A 102 15.69 4.56 -0.28
CA ASP A 102 14.74 3.48 -0.58
C ASP A 102 13.46 3.99 -1.26
N VAL A 103 13.19 5.29 -1.21
CA VAL A 103 12.13 5.97 -1.95
C VAL A 103 12.63 6.19 -3.39
N LEU A 104 12.32 5.28 -4.30
CA LEU A 104 12.74 5.37 -5.69
C LEU A 104 11.82 6.32 -6.47
N ILE A 105 12.42 7.16 -7.32
CA ILE A 105 11.68 7.98 -8.27
C ILE A 105 11.80 7.30 -9.63
N PRO A 106 10.68 7.00 -10.33
CA PRO A 106 10.73 6.38 -11.64
C PRO A 106 11.48 7.25 -12.64
N PRO A 107 12.48 6.72 -13.37
CA PRO A 107 13.20 7.47 -14.40
C PRO A 107 12.29 7.90 -15.56
N GLU A 108 11.21 7.17 -15.81
CA GLU A 108 10.22 7.47 -16.84
C GLU A 108 9.26 8.61 -16.45
N LYS A 109 9.38 9.16 -15.24
CA LYS A 109 8.49 10.21 -14.73
C LYS A 109 8.43 11.41 -15.67
N ASP A 110 9.59 11.90 -16.11
CA ASP A 110 9.66 13.11 -16.93
C ASP A 110 9.03 12.89 -18.31
N GLU A 111 9.18 11.70 -18.89
CA GLU A 111 8.58 11.34 -20.17
C GLU A 111 7.04 11.25 -20.04
N ILE A 112 6.54 10.56 -19.04
CA ILE A 112 5.10 10.43 -18.77
C ILE A 112 4.45 11.79 -18.53
N VAL A 113 5.12 12.67 -17.80
CA VAL A 113 4.64 14.03 -17.52
C VAL A 113 4.65 14.87 -18.79
N LYS A 114 5.67 14.74 -19.62
CA LYS A 114 5.76 15.46 -20.91
C LYS A 114 4.63 15.06 -21.86
N GLU A 115 4.35 13.76 -22.01
CA GLU A 115 3.20 13.29 -22.80
C GLU A 115 1.89 13.93 -22.30
N GLY A 116 1.71 14.02 -20.98
CA GLY A 116 0.54 14.69 -20.38
C GLY A 116 0.44 16.18 -20.75
N TYR A 117 1.56 16.89 -20.79
CA TYR A 117 1.57 18.29 -21.24
C TYR A 117 1.24 18.42 -22.73
N ASP A 118 1.76 17.53 -23.57
CA ASP A 118 1.48 17.54 -25.01
C ASP A 118 -0.02 17.31 -25.28
N GLU A 119 -0.67 16.42 -24.53
CA GLU A 119 -2.14 16.25 -24.60
C GLU A 119 -2.90 17.49 -24.12
N VAL A 120 -2.50 18.11 -23.02
CA VAL A 120 -3.14 19.32 -22.49
C VAL A 120 -2.99 20.49 -23.48
N GLU A 121 -1.87 20.59 -24.19
CA GLU A 121 -1.66 21.59 -25.24
C GLU A 121 -2.63 21.38 -26.40
N GLN A 122 -2.83 20.14 -26.85
CA GLN A 122 -3.81 19.80 -27.89
C GLN A 122 -5.23 20.14 -27.48
N ILE A 123 -5.63 19.82 -26.23
CA ILE A 123 -6.96 20.16 -25.68
C ILE A 123 -7.15 21.69 -25.68
N THR A 124 -6.13 22.42 -25.26
CA THR A 124 -6.14 23.88 -25.23
C THR A 124 -6.23 24.47 -26.64
N ALA A 125 -5.53 23.90 -27.62
CA ALA A 125 -5.62 24.28 -29.01
C ALA A 125 -7.04 24.07 -29.57
N ASN A 126 -7.67 22.94 -29.28
CA ASN A 126 -9.05 22.63 -29.69
C ASN A 126 -10.06 23.63 -29.09
N TYR A 127 -9.85 24.03 -27.84
CA TYR A 127 -10.65 25.05 -27.19
C TYR A 127 -10.48 26.43 -27.87
N ASN A 128 -9.25 26.83 -28.18
CA ASN A 128 -8.97 28.12 -28.85
C ASN A 128 -9.52 28.15 -30.27
N MET A 129 -9.62 26.99 -30.95
CA MET A 129 -10.29 26.88 -32.26
C MET A 129 -11.82 26.85 -32.16
N GLY A 130 -12.38 26.78 -30.96
CA GLY A 130 -13.83 26.76 -30.75
C GLY A 130 -14.49 25.40 -30.94
N PHE A 131 -13.72 24.29 -31.01
CA PHE A 131 -14.25 22.94 -31.18
C PHE A 131 -14.87 22.38 -29.90
N ILE A 132 -14.42 22.82 -28.74
CA ILE A 132 -14.88 22.36 -27.43
C ILE A 132 -15.24 23.54 -26.52
N THR A 133 -16.16 23.30 -25.59
CA THR A 133 -16.55 24.27 -24.57
C THR A 133 -15.53 24.33 -23.43
N ASN A 134 -15.58 25.39 -22.62
CA ASN A 134 -14.70 25.55 -21.47
C ASN A 134 -14.89 24.42 -20.43
N ASN A 135 -16.11 23.91 -20.25
CA ASN A 135 -16.38 22.78 -19.35
C ASN A 135 -15.75 21.48 -19.87
N GLU A 136 -15.86 21.23 -21.18
CA GLU A 136 -15.24 20.08 -21.81
C GLU A 136 -13.72 20.13 -21.72
N ARG A 137 -13.13 21.31 -22.02
CA ARG A 137 -11.70 21.55 -21.84
C ARG A 137 -11.25 21.21 -20.41
N TYR A 138 -11.94 21.76 -19.41
CA TYR A 138 -11.65 21.51 -18.00
C TYR A 138 -11.72 20.02 -17.65
N ASN A 139 -12.78 19.33 -18.06
CA ASN A 139 -12.95 17.92 -17.77
C ASN A 139 -11.87 17.07 -18.46
N GLN A 140 -11.56 17.34 -19.73
CA GLN A 140 -10.51 16.63 -20.45
C GLN A 140 -9.13 16.82 -19.82
N ILE A 141 -8.78 18.02 -19.35
CA ILE A 141 -7.53 18.28 -18.64
C ILE A 141 -7.45 17.49 -17.34
N ILE A 142 -8.54 17.45 -16.56
CA ILE A 142 -8.59 16.67 -15.31
C ILE A 142 -8.43 15.18 -15.60
N ASP A 143 -9.09 14.67 -16.63
CA ASP A 143 -8.98 13.27 -17.04
C ASP A 143 -7.56 12.92 -17.49
N THR A 144 -6.92 13.74 -18.31
CA THR A 144 -5.52 13.56 -18.74
C THR A 144 -4.60 13.44 -17.52
N TRP A 145 -4.67 14.39 -16.59
CA TRP A 145 -3.82 14.34 -15.40
C TRP A 145 -4.14 13.18 -14.46
N THR A 146 -5.38 12.73 -14.43
CA THR A 146 -5.77 11.52 -13.69
C THR A 146 -5.17 10.27 -14.31
N HIS A 147 -5.16 10.16 -15.64
CA HIS A 147 -4.53 9.05 -16.37
C HIS A 147 -3.00 9.05 -16.20
N VAL A 148 -2.36 10.21 -16.37
CA VAL A 148 -0.92 10.38 -16.13
C VAL A 148 -0.53 9.92 -14.74
N ASN A 149 -1.29 10.36 -13.72
CA ASN A 149 -1.07 10.01 -12.34
C ASN A 149 -1.25 8.50 -12.07
N SER A 150 -2.26 7.89 -12.67
CA SER A 150 -2.51 6.45 -12.57
C SER A 150 -1.39 5.62 -13.22
N ARG A 151 -0.96 6.02 -14.43
CA ARG A 151 0.14 5.38 -15.17
C ARG A 151 1.45 5.48 -14.37
N LEU A 152 1.79 6.68 -13.90
CA LEU A 152 2.99 6.88 -13.07
C LEU A 152 2.94 6.05 -11.79
N SER A 153 1.79 5.96 -11.14
CA SER A 153 1.59 5.15 -9.94
C SER A 153 1.82 3.65 -10.21
N LYS A 154 1.36 3.15 -11.36
CA LYS A 154 1.56 1.77 -11.77
C LYS A 154 3.04 1.47 -12.01
N THR A 155 3.71 2.29 -12.81
CA THR A 155 5.15 2.16 -13.09
C THR A 155 5.98 2.20 -11.79
N LEU A 156 5.65 3.12 -10.88
CA LEU A 156 6.31 3.23 -9.58
C LEU A 156 6.19 1.95 -8.76
N ILE A 157 5.00 1.37 -8.66
CA ILE A 157 4.79 0.15 -7.88
C ILE A 157 5.50 -1.04 -8.52
N GLU A 158 5.49 -1.14 -9.85
CA GLU A 158 6.22 -2.17 -10.59
C GLU A 158 7.73 -2.09 -10.34
N GLN A 159 8.31 -0.89 -10.36
CA GLN A 159 9.72 -0.69 -10.05
C GLN A 159 10.07 -1.00 -8.59
N LEU A 160 9.26 -0.54 -7.64
CA LEU A 160 9.46 -0.86 -6.22
C LEU A 160 9.34 -2.36 -5.95
N SER A 161 8.45 -3.06 -6.67
CA SER A 161 8.30 -4.51 -6.52
C SER A 161 9.46 -5.32 -7.11
N ALA A 162 10.19 -4.75 -8.07
CA ALA A 162 11.36 -5.36 -8.69
C ALA A 162 12.67 -4.96 -7.99
N ASP A 163 12.67 -3.89 -7.21
CA ASP A 163 13.82 -3.41 -6.48
C ASP A 163 14.21 -4.39 -5.36
N ASP A 164 15.51 -4.66 -5.26
CA ASP A 164 16.08 -5.59 -4.29
C ASP A 164 15.35 -6.94 -4.23
N ASP A 165 14.99 -7.49 -5.38
CA ASP A 165 14.21 -8.74 -5.53
C ASP A 165 12.89 -8.76 -4.73
N GLY A 166 12.27 -7.59 -4.56
CA GLY A 166 11.03 -7.41 -3.78
C GLY A 166 11.25 -7.15 -2.29
N PHE A 167 12.48 -6.96 -1.84
CA PHE A 167 12.83 -6.69 -0.44
C PHE A 167 13.04 -5.21 -0.12
N ASN A 168 12.64 -4.30 -1.02
CA ASN A 168 12.61 -2.88 -0.69
C ASN A 168 11.70 -2.66 0.53
N SER A 169 12.25 -2.03 1.60
CA SER A 169 11.57 -1.90 2.88
C SER A 169 10.25 -1.15 2.81
N ILE A 170 10.15 -0.14 1.94
CA ILE A 170 8.93 0.64 1.72
C ILE A 170 7.87 -0.22 1.01
N TYR A 171 8.30 -0.98 0.00
CA TYR A 171 7.42 -1.91 -0.71
C TYR A 171 6.87 -2.98 0.23
N MET A 172 7.72 -3.60 1.04
CA MET A 172 7.31 -4.63 2.02
C MET A 172 6.30 -4.10 3.04
N MET A 173 6.48 -2.87 3.55
CA MET A 173 5.52 -2.26 4.48
C MET A 173 4.16 -2.04 3.83
N MET A 174 4.13 -1.60 2.58
CA MET A 174 2.91 -1.36 1.82
C MET A 174 2.22 -2.68 1.45
N ASP A 175 2.96 -3.64 0.90
CA ASP A 175 2.42 -4.90 0.39
C ASP A 175 1.85 -5.77 1.52
N SER A 176 2.54 -5.84 2.64
CA SER A 176 2.02 -6.52 3.85
C SER A 176 0.76 -5.86 4.43
N GLY A 177 0.49 -4.60 4.08
CA GLY A 177 -0.61 -3.81 4.65
C GLY A 177 -0.37 -3.36 6.09
N ALA A 178 0.87 -3.47 6.59
CA ALA A 178 1.23 -3.04 7.94
C ALA A 178 1.12 -1.52 8.09
N ARG A 179 1.71 -0.78 7.15
CA ARG A 179 1.65 0.69 7.13
C ARG A 179 1.90 1.22 5.73
N GLY A 180 1.27 2.35 5.42
CA GLY A 180 1.38 2.99 4.13
C GLY A 180 0.37 2.46 3.11
N SER A 181 -0.12 3.36 2.29
CA SER A 181 -0.98 3.04 1.15
C SER A 181 -0.25 3.33 -0.15
N LYS A 182 -0.71 2.74 -1.25
CA LYS A 182 -0.21 3.06 -2.60
C LYS A 182 -0.24 4.55 -2.89
N GLU A 183 -1.28 5.22 -2.41
CA GLU A 183 -1.47 6.66 -2.55
C GLU A 183 -0.38 7.47 -1.82
N GLN A 184 0.00 7.06 -0.60
CA GLN A 184 1.05 7.72 0.16
C GLN A 184 2.42 7.55 -0.50
N ILE A 185 2.72 6.36 -1.02
CA ILE A 185 3.98 6.11 -1.74
C ILE A 185 4.02 6.89 -3.05
N ARG A 186 2.90 6.98 -3.77
CA ARG A 186 2.78 7.82 -4.97
C ARG A 186 3.14 9.28 -4.69
N GLN A 187 2.66 9.84 -3.59
CA GLN A 187 2.98 11.21 -3.20
C GLN A 187 4.44 11.38 -2.74
N LEU A 188 5.07 10.33 -2.21
CA LEU A 188 6.47 10.35 -1.79
C LEU A 188 7.43 10.32 -2.98
N SER A 189 7.14 9.51 -4.00
CA SER A 189 8.08 9.15 -5.08
C SER A 189 7.61 9.54 -6.48
N GLY A 190 6.32 9.60 -6.71
CA GLY A 190 5.73 9.90 -8.01
C GLY A 190 5.42 11.39 -8.18
N MET A 191 4.17 11.73 -8.14
CA MET A 191 3.68 13.12 -8.13
C MET A 191 2.53 13.26 -7.14
N ARG A 192 2.37 14.45 -6.60
CA ARG A 192 1.27 14.71 -5.68
C ARG A 192 -0.09 14.76 -6.39
N GLY A 193 -0.12 15.27 -7.62
CA GLY A 193 -1.29 15.26 -8.50
C GLY A 193 -2.25 16.43 -8.29
N LEU A 194 -3.50 16.20 -8.66
CA LEU A 194 -4.56 17.22 -8.63
C LEU A 194 -4.98 17.58 -7.19
N MET A 195 -5.21 18.87 -6.94
CA MET A 195 -5.66 19.39 -5.65
C MET A 195 -7.01 20.05 -5.77
N ALA A 196 -7.85 19.90 -4.75
CA ALA A 196 -9.12 20.60 -4.65
C ALA A 196 -8.90 22.04 -4.16
N LYS A 197 -9.70 22.98 -4.70
CA LYS A 197 -9.75 24.35 -4.18
C LYS A 197 -10.30 24.34 -2.74
N PRO A 198 -9.87 25.28 -1.88
CA PRO A 198 -10.46 25.44 -0.56
C PRO A 198 -11.96 25.75 -0.69
N GLN A 199 -12.79 24.99 0.04
CA GLN A 199 -14.23 25.23 0.07
C GLN A 199 -14.55 26.50 0.86
N LYS A 200 -15.33 27.38 0.26
CA LYS A 200 -16.05 28.41 1.03
C LYS A 200 -17.23 27.73 1.73
N SER A 201 -17.49 28.13 2.97
CA SER A 201 -18.60 27.61 3.77
C SER A 201 -19.91 27.69 2.97
N GLY A 202 -20.56 26.54 2.73
CA GLY A 202 -21.86 26.44 2.05
C GLY A 202 -21.87 25.95 0.61
N SER A 203 -20.74 25.64 -0.03
CA SER A 203 -20.74 25.03 -1.38
C SER A 203 -20.43 23.54 -1.32
N GLU A 204 -21.33 22.71 -1.83
CA GLU A 204 -21.09 21.28 -2.07
C GLU A 204 -20.12 21.09 -3.25
N GLY A 205 -19.03 20.36 -3.03
CA GLY A 205 -18.08 19.97 -4.07
C GLY A 205 -17.01 21.03 -4.37
N GLY A 206 -15.81 20.85 -3.83
CA GLY A 206 -14.65 21.69 -4.16
C GLY A 206 -14.22 21.49 -5.61
N GLN A 207 -14.19 22.57 -6.40
CA GLN A 207 -13.65 22.54 -7.75
C GLN A 207 -12.17 22.13 -7.72
N ILE A 208 -11.74 21.25 -8.62
CA ILE A 208 -10.34 20.81 -8.72
C ILE A 208 -9.53 21.90 -9.44
N ILE A 209 -8.28 22.07 -9.02
CA ILE A 209 -7.32 22.98 -9.68
C ILE A 209 -6.78 22.27 -10.91
N GLU A 210 -6.87 22.89 -12.09
CA GLU A 210 -6.46 22.32 -13.37
C GLU A 210 -4.97 21.95 -13.41
N ASN A 211 -4.12 22.76 -12.78
CA ASN A 211 -2.68 22.50 -12.71
C ASN A 211 -2.38 21.50 -11.60
N PRO A 212 -1.86 20.30 -11.92
CA PRO A 212 -1.45 19.34 -10.92
C PRO A 212 -0.15 19.74 -10.24
N ILE A 213 0.11 19.18 -9.08
CA ILE A 213 1.42 19.25 -8.43
C ILE A 213 2.25 18.08 -8.96
N LEU A 214 3.28 18.36 -9.76
CA LEU A 214 4.14 17.37 -10.38
C LEU A 214 5.23 16.87 -9.45
N SER A 215 5.66 17.70 -8.52
CA SER A 215 6.69 17.37 -7.54
C SER A 215 6.18 16.33 -6.54
N ASN A 216 7.09 15.51 -6.05
CA ASN A 216 6.88 14.60 -4.94
C ASN A 216 7.56 15.13 -3.66
N PHE A 217 7.33 14.46 -2.54
CA PHE A 217 7.93 14.90 -1.28
C PHE A 217 9.45 14.66 -1.21
N LYS A 218 9.98 13.68 -1.95
CA LYS A 218 11.42 13.42 -2.01
C LYS A 218 12.18 14.55 -2.72
N GLU A 219 11.63 15.03 -3.84
CA GLU A 219 12.19 16.16 -4.61
C GLU A 219 12.01 17.49 -3.88
N GLY A 220 10.98 17.60 -3.06
CA GLY A 220 10.54 18.83 -2.44
C GLY A 220 9.56 19.61 -3.33
N LEU A 221 8.68 20.38 -2.69
CA LEU A 221 7.69 21.19 -3.38
C LEU A 221 8.22 22.61 -3.62
N SER A 222 7.88 23.19 -4.76
CA SER A 222 8.06 24.61 -4.98
C SER A 222 7.14 25.43 -4.05
N VAL A 223 7.44 26.72 -3.87
CA VAL A 223 6.65 27.60 -2.99
C VAL A 223 5.18 27.63 -3.42
N LEU A 224 4.92 27.69 -4.73
CA LEU A 224 3.55 27.73 -5.27
C LEU A 224 2.83 26.39 -5.04
N GLU A 225 3.48 25.28 -5.32
CA GLU A 225 2.93 23.93 -5.09
C GLU A 225 2.66 23.67 -3.61
N TYR A 226 3.57 24.11 -2.74
CA TYR A 226 3.37 24.06 -1.29
C TYR A 226 2.13 24.84 -0.88
N PHE A 227 1.98 26.07 -1.35
CA PHE A 227 0.83 26.92 -1.02
C PHE A 227 -0.49 26.27 -1.44
N ILE A 228 -0.57 25.76 -2.67
CA ILE A 228 -1.75 25.07 -3.19
C ILE A 228 -2.09 23.83 -2.34
N SER A 229 -1.06 23.11 -1.93
CA SER A 229 -1.21 21.84 -1.21
C SER A 229 -1.59 21.99 0.27
N THR A 230 -1.28 23.13 0.90
CA THR A 230 -1.49 23.32 2.34
C THR A 230 -2.95 23.36 2.77
N HIS A 231 -3.84 23.81 1.91
CA HIS A 231 -5.27 23.85 2.23
C HIS A 231 -5.84 22.47 2.55
N GLY A 232 -5.57 21.49 1.69
CA GLY A 232 -6.00 20.10 1.92
C GLY A 232 -5.28 19.43 3.09
N ALA A 233 -3.99 19.69 3.24
CA ALA A 233 -3.21 19.12 4.33
C ALA A 233 -3.68 19.64 5.71
N ARG A 234 -3.88 20.93 5.86
CA ARG A 234 -4.38 21.54 7.11
C ARG A 234 -5.79 21.08 7.44
N LYS A 235 -6.68 20.97 6.44
CA LYS A 235 -8.02 20.40 6.65
C LYS A 235 -7.94 18.98 7.15
N GLY A 236 -7.10 18.12 6.54
CA GLY A 236 -6.93 16.74 6.98
C GLY A 236 -6.43 16.63 8.43
N LEU A 237 -5.49 17.48 8.83
CA LEU A 237 -5.02 17.55 10.22
C LEU A 237 -6.11 18.02 11.18
N ALA A 238 -6.85 19.08 10.81
CA ALA A 238 -7.94 19.60 11.63
C ALA A 238 -9.10 18.59 11.78
N ASP A 239 -9.44 17.87 10.71
CA ASP A 239 -10.51 16.85 10.74
C ASP A 239 -10.13 15.60 11.56
N THR A 240 -8.84 15.29 11.63
CA THR A 240 -8.35 14.12 12.39
C THR A 240 -8.48 14.30 13.90
N ALA A 241 -8.18 15.49 14.42
CA ALA A 241 -8.21 15.76 15.87
C ALA A 241 -9.60 15.55 16.51
N PRO A 242 -10.72 16.11 15.98
CA PRO A 242 -12.06 15.81 16.49
C PRO A 242 -12.44 14.34 16.40
N LYS A 243 -12.15 13.68 15.26
CA LYS A 243 -12.45 12.25 15.09
C LYS A 243 -11.74 11.37 16.12
N THR A 244 -10.51 11.71 16.48
CA THR A 244 -9.77 11.00 17.52
C THR A 244 -10.40 11.20 18.90
N ALA A 245 -10.81 12.42 19.22
CA ALA A 245 -11.50 12.73 20.47
C ALA A 245 -12.86 12.01 20.58
N ASP A 246 -13.65 12.02 19.49
CA ASP A 246 -14.95 11.33 19.44
C ASP A 246 -14.79 9.80 19.60
N ALA A 247 -13.79 9.21 18.90
CA ALA A 247 -13.49 7.79 19.04
C ALA A 247 -13.07 7.44 20.48
N GLY A 248 -12.24 8.26 21.11
CA GLY A 248 -11.84 8.09 22.51
C GLY A 248 -13.02 8.19 23.49
N TYR A 249 -13.93 9.13 23.28
CA TYR A 249 -15.13 9.27 24.08
C TYR A 249 -16.09 8.06 23.95
N LEU A 250 -16.27 7.56 22.73
CA LEU A 250 -17.10 6.37 22.49
C LEU A 250 -16.53 5.09 23.13
N THR A 251 -15.20 4.94 23.16
CA THR A 251 -14.53 3.80 23.78
C THR A 251 -14.63 3.83 25.28
#